data_115322d0be99797028ea85214a6d43e1
#
_entry.id   115322d0be99797028ea85214a6d43e1
#
_cell.length_a   1.000
_cell.length_b   1.000
_cell.length_c   1.000
_cell.angle_alpha   90.00
_cell.angle_beta   90.00
_cell.angle_gamma   90.00
#
_symmetry.space_group_name_H-M   'P 1'
#
loop_
_entity.id
_entity.type
_entity.pdbx_description
1 polymer ?
#
loop_
_entity_poly.entity_id
_entity_poly.type
_entity_poly.pdbx_seq_one_letter_code
_entity_poly.pdbx_strand_id
1 'polypeptide(L)'
;LSTLPKFNVPQPASTAVTWPWTPLDVAWLKFLNSHQASTNALHDLLALLVSYQMGRGHACLDLELLWQDPAHLLDWSDAQINALKQSASQSTPHASESPPDLFSESVNPWAEAAQNMPWAMGEHSPMVLSQQREGLPRRVYLRRAWQAEQSIQTAIQARLATHFEVPQDTEEKLKALFGDE
;
A
#
# COMPACT_ATOMS: atom_id res chain seq x y z
N LEU A 1 -12.60 31.29 -12.49
CA LEU A 1 -13.14 29.93 -12.46
C LEU A 1 -12.05 29.02 -13.02
N SER A 2 -11.24 28.45 -12.11
CA SER A 2 -10.10 27.61 -12.44
C SER A 2 -10.63 26.21 -12.77
N THR A 3 -10.58 25.84 -14.04
CA THR A 3 -10.86 24.46 -14.48
C THR A 3 -9.78 23.56 -13.91
N LEU A 4 -10.17 22.67 -12.99
CA LEU A 4 -9.30 21.60 -12.49
C LEU A 4 -8.80 20.77 -13.68
N PRO A 5 -7.51 20.43 -13.74
CA PRO A 5 -6.99 19.54 -14.79
C PRO A 5 -7.72 18.20 -14.70
N LYS A 6 -8.18 17.71 -15.85
CA LYS A 6 -8.80 16.39 -15.98
C LYS A 6 -7.73 15.34 -15.73
N PHE A 7 -7.68 14.79 -14.51
CA PHE A 7 -6.90 13.61 -14.24
C PHE A 7 -7.55 12.44 -14.97
N ASN A 8 -6.74 11.57 -15.55
CA ASN A 8 -7.20 10.34 -16.20
C ASN A 8 -7.46 9.22 -15.17
N VAL A 9 -8.07 9.60 -14.03
CA VAL A 9 -8.62 8.59 -13.14
C VAL A 9 -9.77 7.95 -13.90
N PRO A 10 -9.78 6.62 -14.13
CA PRO A 10 -10.84 5.96 -14.85
C PRO A 10 -12.18 6.32 -14.20
N GLN A 11 -13.02 7.08 -14.91
CA GLN A 11 -14.38 7.34 -14.48
C GLN A 11 -15.24 6.22 -15.03
N PRO A 12 -15.98 5.48 -14.21
CA PRO A 12 -16.93 4.49 -14.70
C PRO A 12 -17.97 5.17 -15.57
N ALA A 13 -18.26 4.57 -16.72
CA ALA A 13 -19.13 5.10 -17.76
C ALA A 13 -20.63 5.21 -17.35
N SER A 14 -21.00 4.85 -16.12
CA SER A 14 -22.39 4.84 -15.66
C SER A 14 -22.45 5.08 -14.16
N THR A 15 -23.04 6.18 -13.76
CA THR A 15 -23.16 6.74 -12.39
C THR A 15 -21.84 7.28 -11.83
N ALA A 16 -21.77 8.61 -11.66
CA ALA A 16 -20.59 9.29 -11.14
C ALA A 16 -20.31 8.85 -9.71
N VAL A 17 -19.42 7.87 -9.55
CA VAL A 17 -18.92 7.44 -8.24
C VAL A 17 -18.08 8.57 -7.67
N THR A 18 -18.46 9.10 -6.52
CA THR A 18 -17.65 10.06 -5.79
C THR A 18 -16.55 9.33 -5.05
N TRP A 19 -15.30 9.58 -5.45
CA TRP A 19 -14.13 9.01 -4.77
C TRP A 19 -13.86 9.73 -3.44
N PRO A 20 -13.44 9.02 -2.39
CA PRO A 20 -13.22 9.61 -1.06
C PRO A 20 -11.84 10.28 -0.91
N TRP A 21 -11.25 10.75 -2.01
CA TRP A 21 -9.94 11.37 -1.99
C TRP A 21 -9.97 12.71 -1.26
N THR A 22 -9.01 12.89 -0.36
CA THR A 22 -8.76 14.17 0.29
C THR A 22 -8.00 15.13 -0.63
N PRO A 23 -8.01 16.44 -0.38
CA PRO A 23 -7.17 17.39 -1.12
C PRO A 23 -5.67 17.03 -1.05
N LEU A 24 -5.22 16.39 0.05
CA LEU A 24 -3.85 15.93 0.22
C LEU A 24 -3.51 14.79 -0.75
N ASP A 25 -4.41 13.81 -0.91
CA ASP A 25 -4.20 12.69 -1.83
C ASP A 25 -4.06 13.18 -3.27
N VAL A 26 -4.93 14.11 -3.66
CA VAL A 26 -4.87 14.74 -4.98
C VAL A 26 -3.60 15.59 -5.17
N ALA A 27 -3.17 16.32 -4.15
CA ALA A 27 -1.94 17.09 -4.20
C ALA A 27 -0.71 16.18 -4.30
N TRP A 28 -0.73 15.05 -3.59
CA TRP A 28 0.31 14.03 -3.66
C TRP A 28 0.45 13.46 -5.08
N LEU A 29 -0.65 13.04 -5.70
CA LEU A 29 -0.62 12.54 -7.07
C LEU A 29 -0.12 13.60 -8.05
N LYS A 30 -0.55 14.87 -7.89
CA LYS A 30 -0.04 15.99 -8.73
C LYS A 30 1.46 16.15 -8.59
N PHE A 31 1.97 16.10 -7.36
CA PHE A 31 3.40 16.19 -7.08
C PHE A 31 4.16 15.08 -7.81
N LEU A 32 3.73 13.83 -7.69
CA LEU A 32 4.36 12.70 -8.35
C LEU A 32 4.38 12.87 -9.87
N ASN A 33 3.25 13.18 -10.47
CA ASN A 33 3.13 13.38 -11.91
C ASN A 33 3.89 14.62 -12.44
N SER A 34 4.16 15.62 -11.60
CA SER A 34 5.00 16.76 -11.98
C SER A 34 6.48 16.41 -12.11
N HIS A 35 6.94 15.38 -11.42
CA HIS A 35 8.33 14.90 -11.47
C HIS A 35 8.51 13.82 -12.53
N GLN A 36 7.59 12.87 -12.58
CA GLN A 36 7.60 11.80 -13.57
C GLN A 36 6.17 11.33 -13.81
N ALA A 37 5.60 11.70 -14.96
CA ALA A 37 4.26 11.30 -15.32
C ALA A 37 4.18 9.78 -15.56
N SER A 38 3.13 9.15 -15.06
CA SER A 38 2.78 7.78 -15.39
C SER A 38 1.75 7.74 -16.51
N THR A 39 1.87 6.74 -17.39
CA THR A 39 0.86 6.43 -18.42
C THR A 39 -0.10 5.33 -17.98
N ASN A 40 0.16 4.69 -16.86
CA ASN A 40 -0.68 3.61 -16.32
C ASN A 40 -1.61 4.15 -15.23
N ALA A 41 -2.91 4.06 -15.47
CA ALA A 41 -3.94 4.52 -14.54
C ALA A 41 -3.90 3.79 -13.17
N LEU A 42 -3.41 2.54 -13.12
CA LEU A 42 -3.23 1.83 -11.85
C LEU A 42 -2.12 2.43 -10.99
N HIS A 43 -1.09 3.02 -11.59
CA HIS A 43 -0.07 3.75 -10.82
C HIS A 43 -0.68 4.96 -10.10
N ASP A 44 -1.53 5.73 -10.79
CA ASP A 44 -2.22 6.88 -10.20
C ASP A 44 -3.13 6.44 -9.05
N LEU A 45 -3.89 5.34 -9.24
CA LEU A 45 -4.72 4.77 -8.18
C LEU A 45 -3.91 4.26 -7.00
N LEU A 46 -2.79 3.57 -7.23
CA LEU A 46 -1.90 3.10 -6.15
C LEU A 46 -1.33 4.29 -5.35
N ALA A 47 -0.92 5.36 -6.03
CA ALA A 47 -0.42 6.55 -5.36
C ALA A 47 -1.49 7.21 -4.48
N LEU A 48 -2.73 7.31 -4.96
CA LEU A 48 -3.87 7.83 -4.20
C LEU A 48 -4.20 6.91 -3.01
N LEU A 49 -4.25 5.59 -3.21
CA LEU A 49 -4.56 4.61 -2.18
C LEU A 49 -3.50 4.60 -1.05
N VAL A 50 -2.22 4.69 -1.39
CA VAL A 50 -1.14 4.77 -0.38
C VAL A 50 -1.28 6.04 0.46
N SER A 51 -1.55 7.20 -0.17
CA SER A 51 -1.78 8.45 0.55
C SER A 51 -3.03 8.38 1.42
N TYR A 52 -4.12 7.84 0.91
CA TYR A 52 -5.36 7.62 1.64
C TYR A 52 -5.16 6.75 2.88
N GLN A 53 -4.47 5.62 2.75
CA GLN A 53 -4.16 4.74 3.88
C GLN A 53 -3.29 5.44 4.93
N MET A 54 -2.29 6.21 4.51
CA MET A 54 -1.49 7.04 5.42
C MET A 54 -2.36 8.03 6.20
N GLY A 55 -3.33 8.67 5.55
CA GLY A 55 -4.28 9.58 6.20
C GLY A 55 -5.16 8.89 7.26
N ARG A 56 -5.37 7.58 7.14
CA ARG A 56 -6.10 6.73 8.09
C ARG A 56 -5.21 6.13 9.18
N GLY A 57 -3.91 6.43 9.18
CA GLY A 57 -2.96 5.94 10.19
C GLY A 57 -2.28 4.62 9.86
N HIS A 58 -2.42 4.12 8.62
CA HIS A 58 -1.70 2.91 8.18
C HIS A 58 -0.33 3.28 7.63
N ALA A 59 0.68 2.46 7.91
CA ALA A 59 2.05 2.70 7.44
C ALA A 59 2.25 2.35 5.95
N CYS A 60 1.43 1.44 5.41
CA CYS A 60 1.54 0.91 4.05
C CYS A 60 0.18 0.54 3.45
N LEU A 61 0.19 0.28 2.15
CA LEU A 61 -0.90 -0.37 1.42
C LEU A 61 -0.50 -1.84 1.18
N ASP A 62 -1.28 -2.79 1.70
CA ASP A 62 -1.12 -4.22 1.43
C ASP A 62 -1.84 -4.57 0.13
N LEU A 63 -1.08 -4.99 -0.88
CA LEU A 63 -1.58 -5.26 -2.23
C LEU A 63 -2.35 -6.57 -2.31
N GLU A 64 -2.02 -7.53 -1.45
CA GLU A 64 -2.73 -8.81 -1.38
C GLU A 64 -4.12 -8.59 -0.79
N LEU A 65 -4.20 -7.85 0.33
CA LEU A 65 -5.48 -7.53 0.95
C LEU A 65 -6.34 -6.63 0.04
N LEU A 66 -5.71 -5.69 -0.68
CA LEU A 66 -6.39 -4.87 -1.69
C LEU A 66 -7.04 -5.72 -2.79
N TRP A 67 -6.41 -6.83 -3.17
CA TRP A 67 -6.91 -7.74 -4.18
C TRP A 67 -8.01 -8.66 -3.63
N GLN A 68 -7.77 -9.28 -2.48
CA GLN A 68 -8.67 -10.28 -1.88
C GLN A 68 -9.91 -9.65 -1.24
N ASP A 69 -9.72 -8.62 -0.42
CA ASP A 69 -10.78 -7.96 0.35
C ASP A 69 -10.61 -6.44 0.43
N PRO A 70 -10.79 -5.73 -0.71
CA PRO A 70 -10.68 -4.28 -0.73
C PRO A 70 -11.73 -3.58 0.13
N ALA A 71 -12.88 -4.20 0.39
CA ALA A 71 -13.93 -3.63 1.23
C ALA A 71 -13.47 -3.51 2.69
N HIS A 72 -12.88 -4.56 3.23
CA HIS A 72 -12.30 -4.56 4.56
C HIS A 72 -11.12 -3.60 4.69
N LEU A 73 -10.24 -3.57 3.67
CA LEU A 73 -9.06 -2.70 3.68
C LEU A 73 -9.41 -1.21 3.65
N LEU A 74 -10.37 -0.83 2.80
CA LEU A 74 -10.63 0.57 2.46
C LEU A 74 -11.81 1.17 3.23
N ASP A 75 -12.73 0.34 3.72
CA ASP A 75 -13.99 0.77 4.36
C ASP A 75 -14.82 1.68 3.42
N TRP A 76 -14.87 1.32 2.15
CA TRP A 76 -15.58 2.03 1.09
C TRP A 76 -16.93 1.39 0.80
N SER A 77 -17.84 2.17 0.20
CA SER A 77 -19.11 1.65 -0.29
C SER A 77 -18.93 0.64 -1.44
N ASP A 78 -19.91 -0.26 -1.60
CA ASP A 78 -19.91 -1.27 -2.68
C ASP A 78 -19.75 -0.63 -4.06
N ALA A 79 -20.34 0.54 -4.30
CA ALA A 79 -20.21 1.27 -5.55
C ALA A 79 -18.77 1.70 -5.82
N GLN A 80 -18.04 2.17 -4.80
CA GLN A 80 -16.64 2.57 -4.90
C GLN A 80 -15.74 1.34 -5.09
N ILE A 81 -15.99 0.25 -4.37
CA ILE A 81 -15.25 -1.00 -4.52
C ILE A 81 -15.43 -1.60 -5.92
N ASN A 82 -16.66 -1.61 -6.44
CA ASN A 82 -16.92 -2.09 -7.79
C ASN A 82 -16.22 -1.23 -8.86
N ALA A 83 -16.23 0.08 -8.69
CA ALA A 83 -15.51 0.99 -9.58
C ALA A 83 -13.98 0.75 -9.53
N LEU A 84 -13.42 0.50 -8.34
CA LEU A 84 -12.02 0.17 -8.15
C LEU A 84 -11.65 -1.13 -8.87
N LYS A 85 -12.44 -2.19 -8.70
CA LYS A 85 -12.26 -3.49 -9.38
C LYS A 85 -12.34 -3.37 -10.89
N GLN A 86 -13.30 -2.59 -11.40
CA GLN A 86 -13.41 -2.32 -12.84
C GLN A 86 -12.18 -1.61 -13.39
N SER A 87 -11.65 -0.61 -12.66
CA SER A 87 -10.44 0.09 -13.06
C SER A 87 -9.22 -0.85 -13.13
N ALA A 88 -9.10 -1.78 -12.19
CA ALA A 88 -8.05 -2.79 -12.21
C ALA A 88 -8.16 -3.71 -13.43
N SER A 89 -9.36 -4.20 -13.73
CA SER A 89 -9.60 -5.13 -14.85
C SER A 89 -9.38 -4.49 -16.21
N GLN A 90 -9.67 -3.20 -16.39
CA GLN A 90 -9.50 -2.49 -17.67
C GLN A 90 -8.04 -2.13 -17.97
N SER A 91 -7.20 -2.09 -16.97
CA SER A 91 -5.80 -1.65 -17.10
C SER A 91 -4.82 -2.80 -17.30
N THR A 92 -5.28 -4.06 -17.25
CA THR A 92 -4.45 -5.24 -17.52
C THR A 92 -4.41 -5.51 -19.03
N PRO A 93 -3.24 -5.37 -19.71
CA PRO A 93 -3.14 -5.54 -21.18
C PRO A 93 -3.29 -6.99 -21.66
N HIS A 94 -3.41 -7.95 -20.79
CA HIS A 94 -3.52 -9.38 -21.11
C HIS A 94 -4.86 -9.98 -20.69
N ALA A 95 -5.98 -9.37 -21.12
CA ALA A 95 -7.18 -10.17 -21.38
C ALA A 95 -6.97 -10.88 -22.74
N SER A 96 -6.06 -11.84 -22.77
CA SER A 96 -5.92 -12.78 -23.89
C SER A 96 -7.25 -13.51 -24.06
N GLU A 97 -7.76 -13.55 -25.31
CA GLU A 97 -8.96 -14.30 -25.73
C GLU A 97 -8.80 -15.84 -25.61
N SER A 98 -7.93 -16.30 -24.74
CA SER A 98 -7.79 -17.72 -24.43
C SER A 98 -8.79 -18.10 -23.33
N PRO A 99 -9.49 -19.25 -23.45
CA PRO A 99 -10.37 -19.74 -22.40
C PRO A 99 -9.57 -19.86 -21.11
N PRO A 100 -10.19 -19.54 -19.94
CA PRO A 100 -9.49 -19.58 -18.66
C PRO A 100 -8.95 -20.99 -18.42
N ASP A 101 -7.63 -21.12 -18.44
CA ASP A 101 -6.96 -22.33 -17.97
C ASP A 101 -7.35 -22.49 -16.49
N LEU A 102 -8.00 -23.61 -16.15
CA LEU A 102 -8.51 -23.93 -14.83
C LEU A 102 -7.43 -23.98 -13.73
N PHE A 103 -6.16 -23.71 -14.08
CA PHE A 103 -4.99 -23.71 -13.20
C PHE A 103 -4.18 -22.41 -13.30
N SER A 104 -4.64 -21.37 -13.99
CA SER A 104 -4.01 -20.07 -13.99
C SER A 104 -4.35 -19.40 -12.65
N GLU A 105 -3.43 -19.39 -11.69
CA GLU A 105 -3.47 -18.51 -10.53
C GLU A 105 -3.62 -17.08 -11.06
N SER A 106 -4.74 -16.45 -10.76
CA SER A 106 -5.01 -15.08 -11.21
C SER A 106 -3.97 -14.15 -10.61
N VAL A 107 -3.09 -13.62 -11.45
CA VAL A 107 -2.02 -12.72 -11.02
C VAL A 107 -2.65 -11.45 -10.45
N ASN A 108 -2.17 -11.01 -9.29
CA ASN A 108 -2.64 -9.78 -8.65
C ASN A 108 -2.28 -8.55 -9.50
N PRO A 109 -3.24 -7.87 -10.16
CA PRO A 109 -2.96 -6.77 -11.08
C PRO A 109 -2.36 -5.54 -10.37
N TRP A 110 -2.63 -5.37 -9.09
CA TRP A 110 -2.06 -4.29 -8.28
C TRP A 110 -0.57 -4.51 -8.03
N ALA A 111 -0.18 -5.75 -7.76
CA ALA A 111 1.21 -6.11 -7.56
C ALA A 111 2.02 -6.00 -8.86
N GLU A 112 1.46 -6.44 -9.99
CA GLU A 112 2.07 -6.24 -11.32
C GLU A 112 2.26 -4.75 -11.65
N ALA A 113 1.22 -3.94 -11.47
CA ALA A 113 1.30 -2.51 -11.70
C ALA A 113 2.35 -1.86 -10.79
N ALA A 114 2.34 -2.21 -9.50
CA ALA A 114 3.30 -1.66 -8.54
C ALA A 114 4.75 -1.94 -8.92
N GLN A 115 5.05 -3.11 -9.47
CA GLN A 115 6.41 -3.51 -9.87
C GLN A 115 7.05 -2.54 -10.86
N ASN A 116 6.23 -1.93 -11.73
CA ASN A 116 6.69 -1.03 -12.78
C ASN A 116 6.37 0.45 -12.48
N MET A 117 6.00 0.77 -11.25
CA MET A 117 5.61 2.11 -10.86
C MET A 117 6.82 3.06 -10.82
N PRO A 118 6.82 4.16 -11.61
CA PRO A 118 8.00 5.01 -11.78
C PRO A 118 8.44 5.67 -10.46
N TRP A 119 7.52 5.94 -9.56
CA TRP A 119 7.76 6.60 -8.27
C TRP A 119 8.27 5.67 -7.16
N ALA A 120 8.45 4.38 -7.47
CA ALA A 120 9.01 3.38 -6.55
C ALA A 120 10.37 2.84 -7.04
N MET A 121 10.87 3.34 -8.18
CA MET A 121 12.13 2.93 -8.77
C MET A 121 13.27 3.80 -8.25
N GLY A 122 14.28 3.18 -7.64
CA GLY A 122 15.50 3.85 -7.19
C GLY A 122 15.55 4.21 -5.72
N GLU A 123 16.77 4.54 -5.28
CA GLU A 123 17.10 4.75 -3.86
C GLU A 123 16.39 5.94 -3.23
N HIS A 124 16.15 6.99 -4.02
CA HIS A 124 15.54 8.23 -3.54
C HIS A 124 14.09 8.41 -3.98
N SER A 125 13.47 7.37 -4.55
CA SER A 125 12.08 7.45 -4.98
C SER A 125 11.14 7.74 -3.79
N PRO A 126 10.06 8.50 -3.99
CA PRO A 126 9.16 8.89 -2.91
C PRO A 126 8.34 7.73 -2.34
N MET A 127 8.24 6.63 -3.07
CA MET A 127 7.55 5.41 -2.65
C MET A 127 8.54 4.24 -2.58
N VAL A 128 8.19 3.18 -1.85
CA VAL A 128 9.02 1.99 -1.67
C VAL A 128 8.15 0.76 -1.79
N LEU A 129 8.63 -0.22 -2.56
CA LEU A 129 8.05 -1.56 -2.65
C LEU A 129 8.78 -2.47 -1.66
N SER A 130 8.04 -3.19 -0.86
CA SER A 130 8.60 -4.06 0.17
C SER A 130 7.94 -5.44 0.15
N GLN A 131 8.71 -6.43 0.58
CA GLN A 131 8.31 -7.84 0.67
C GLN A 131 7.88 -8.40 -0.68
N GLN A 132 8.82 -8.99 -1.37
CA GLN A 132 8.53 -9.79 -2.56
C GLN A 132 8.07 -11.19 -2.14
N ARG A 133 6.95 -11.60 -2.68
CA ARG A 133 6.51 -12.99 -2.69
C ARG A 133 6.38 -13.40 -4.15
N GLU A 134 7.04 -14.49 -4.52
CA GLU A 134 7.01 -14.99 -5.91
C GLU A 134 7.46 -13.94 -6.96
N GLY A 135 8.36 -13.05 -6.56
CA GLY A 135 8.88 -11.97 -7.43
C GLY A 135 8.01 -10.72 -7.52
N LEU A 136 6.82 -10.71 -6.91
CA LEU A 136 5.93 -9.54 -6.91
C LEU A 136 5.96 -8.80 -5.57
N PRO A 137 5.84 -7.45 -5.58
CA PRO A 137 5.76 -6.67 -4.36
C PRO A 137 4.46 -6.97 -3.60
N ARG A 138 4.56 -7.05 -2.27
CA ARG A 138 3.41 -7.26 -1.41
C ARG A 138 2.88 -5.97 -0.81
N ARG A 139 3.75 -5.00 -0.54
CA ARG A 139 3.37 -3.74 0.11
C ARG A 139 3.98 -2.55 -0.57
N VAL A 140 3.21 -1.45 -0.57
CA VAL A 140 3.66 -0.14 -1.03
C VAL A 140 3.65 0.83 0.14
N TYR A 141 4.74 1.55 0.32
CA TYR A 141 4.95 2.53 1.37
C TYR A 141 5.23 3.91 0.78
N LEU A 142 4.87 4.96 1.50
CA LEU A 142 5.62 6.21 1.37
C LEU A 142 7.01 6.02 1.99
N ARG A 143 8.06 6.56 1.36
CA ARG A 143 9.45 6.37 1.82
C ARG A 143 9.64 6.72 3.29
N ARG A 144 9.04 7.83 3.75
CA ARG A 144 9.16 8.25 5.16
C ARG A 144 8.59 7.22 6.14
N ALA A 145 7.48 6.58 5.79
CA ALA A 145 6.86 5.56 6.64
C ALA A 145 7.71 4.30 6.68
N TRP A 146 8.24 3.87 5.52
CA TRP A 146 9.15 2.74 5.44
C TRP A 146 10.44 2.97 6.25
N GLN A 147 11.02 4.16 6.16
CA GLN A 147 12.21 4.53 6.95
C GLN A 147 11.92 4.51 8.45
N ALA A 148 10.75 4.99 8.88
CA ALA A 148 10.33 4.93 10.28
C ALA A 148 10.21 3.48 10.77
N GLU A 149 9.58 2.58 10.00
CA GLU A 149 9.50 1.15 10.32
C GLU A 149 10.88 0.51 10.41
N GLN A 150 11.78 0.80 9.45
CA GLN A 150 13.15 0.27 9.48
C GLN A 150 13.93 0.76 10.72
N SER A 151 13.73 2.02 11.11
CA SER A 151 14.36 2.58 12.31
C SER A 151 13.87 1.89 13.58
N ILE A 152 12.56 1.65 13.69
CA ILE A 152 11.96 0.91 14.81
C ILE A 152 12.47 -0.53 14.83
N GLN A 153 12.48 -1.21 13.71
CA GLN A 153 12.99 -2.59 13.60
C GLN A 153 14.45 -2.67 14.06
N THR A 154 15.29 -1.77 13.58
CA THR A 154 16.72 -1.70 13.96
C THR A 154 16.88 -1.46 15.44
N ALA A 155 16.10 -0.51 16.03
CA ALA A 155 16.15 -0.22 17.46
C ALA A 155 15.71 -1.43 18.32
N ILE A 156 14.68 -2.16 17.89
CA ILE A 156 14.22 -3.38 18.57
C ILE A 156 15.32 -4.47 18.50
N GLN A 157 15.87 -4.71 17.32
CA GLN A 157 16.93 -5.70 17.13
C GLN A 157 18.16 -5.39 17.96
N ALA A 158 18.58 -4.12 18.03
CA ALA A 158 19.69 -3.68 18.87
C ALA A 158 19.43 -3.96 20.36
N ARG A 159 18.20 -3.70 20.83
CA ARG A 159 17.82 -3.99 22.22
C ARG A 159 17.78 -5.49 22.52
N LEU A 160 17.27 -6.31 21.59
CA LEU A 160 17.24 -7.77 21.74
C LEU A 160 18.64 -8.37 21.73
N ALA A 161 19.58 -7.79 21.00
CA ALA A 161 20.98 -8.20 20.99
C ALA A 161 21.76 -7.77 22.25
N THR A 162 21.25 -6.84 23.03
CA THR A 162 21.89 -6.39 24.26
C THR A 162 21.63 -7.41 25.38
N HIS A 163 22.70 -8.02 25.87
CA HIS A 163 22.60 -8.91 27.01
C HIS A 163 22.72 -8.09 28.30
N PHE A 164 21.69 -8.15 29.13
CA PHE A 164 21.71 -7.53 30.45
C PHE A 164 21.98 -8.63 31.48
N GLU A 165 22.96 -8.38 32.38
CA GLU A 165 23.11 -9.22 33.55
C GLU A 165 21.92 -9.01 34.48
N VAL A 166 21.15 -10.04 34.72
CA VAL A 166 20.04 -10.01 35.66
C VAL A 166 20.61 -10.09 37.08
N PRO A 167 20.36 -9.10 37.96
CA PRO A 167 20.82 -9.16 39.36
C PRO A 167 20.34 -10.45 40.04
N GLN A 168 21.19 -11.04 40.87
CA GLN A 168 20.92 -12.35 41.52
C GLN A 168 19.63 -12.34 42.37
N ASP A 169 19.25 -11.18 42.92
CA ASP A 169 18.07 -11.00 43.77
C ASP A 169 16.78 -10.65 43.00
N THR A 170 16.82 -10.69 41.67
CA THR A 170 15.65 -10.28 40.82
C THR A 170 14.46 -11.22 41.01
N GLU A 171 14.70 -12.52 41.12
CA GLU A 171 13.64 -13.52 41.31
C GLU A 171 12.92 -13.33 42.64
N GLU A 172 13.67 -13.11 43.72
CA GLU A 172 13.11 -12.86 45.05
C GLU A 172 12.29 -11.56 45.07
N LYS A 173 12.78 -10.50 44.41
CA LYS A 173 12.06 -9.23 44.30
C LYS A 173 10.79 -9.35 43.47
N LEU A 174 10.82 -10.12 42.39
CA LEU A 174 9.62 -10.36 41.59
C LEU A 174 8.57 -11.16 42.37
N LYS A 175 8.96 -12.19 43.11
CA LYS A 175 8.05 -12.94 43.99
C LYS A 175 7.46 -12.06 45.11
N ALA A 176 8.26 -11.17 45.68
CA ALA A 176 7.79 -10.23 46.70
C ALA A 176 6.79 -9.20 46.18
N LEU A 177 6.91 -8.80 44.89
CA LEU A 177 6.04 -7.80 44.27
C LEU A 177 4.76 -8.39 43.66
N PHE A 178 4.84 -9.57 43.09
CA PHE A 178 3.76 -10.16 42.27
C PHE A 178 3.16 -11.44 42.87
N GLY A 179 3.76 -11.98 43.93
CA GLY A 179 3.34 -13.26 44.53
C GLY A 179 3.84 -14.48 43.76
N ASP A 180 3.61 -15.66 44.33
CA ASP A 180 3.83 -16.94 43.66
C ASP A 180 2.56 -17.24 42.84
N GLU A 181 2.54 -17.00 41.53
CA GLU A 181 1.59 -17.63 40.59
C GLU A 181 2.20 -18.88 40.00
#